data_96e80d015f8ff42d817d5d3e95f9fa7c
#
_entry.id   96e80d015f8ff42d817d5d3e95f9fa7c
#
_cell.length_a   1.000
_cell.length_b   1.000
_cell.length_c   1.000
_cell.angle_alpha   90.00
_cell.angle_beta   90.00
_cell.angle_gamma   90.00
#
_symmetry.space_group_name_H-M   'P 1'
#
loop_
_entity.id
_entity.type
_entity.pdbx_description
1 polymer ?
#
loop_
_entity_poly.entity_id
_entity_poly.type
_entity_poly.pdbx_seq_one_letter_code
_entity_poly.pdbx_strand_id
1 'polypeptide(L)'
;MHVTIEYVIMIPLLILGTFLFPIFANAVMNTWVNSRQTLALQNVAGQLGSAVQQLYFSLNHDSVPSGTVTYSPGLPPFIESSFYMGDATLSSSASPGSSPSFLQLTVTLVGTSNSVTTTVILGSNVLWQPSIFMSNSTDACVTAQKFSNGTILLWFGG
;
A
#
# COMPACT_ATOMS: atom_id res chain seq x y z
N MET A 1 -41.20 -15.83 47.76
CA MET A 1 -41.66 -15.28 46.45
C MET A 1 -40.65 -14.36 45.75
N HIS A 2 -39.60 -13.82 46.37
CA HIS A 2 -38.64 -12.97 45.73
C HIS A 2 -37.63 -13.73 44.82
N VAL A 3 -37.24 -14.93 45.20
CA VAL A 3 -36.24 -15.72 44.48
C VAL A 3 -36.68 -16.14 43.07
N THR A 4 -37.93 -16.40 42.85
CA THR A 4 -38.47 -16.80 41.53
C THR A 4 -38.51 -15.69 40.51
N ILE A 5 -38.69 -14.43 40.96
CA ILE A 5 -38.73 -13.23 40.08
C ILE A 5 -37.32 -12.89 39.60
N GLU A 6 -36.31 -13.02 40.46
CA GLU A 6 -34.91 -12.78 40.08
C GLU A 6 -34.45 -13.76 39.00
N TYR A 7 -34.78 -15.04 39.11
CA TYR A 7 -34.42 -16.05 38.09
C TYR A 7 -35.14 -15.84 36.75
N VAL A 8 -36.39 -15.41 36.76
CA VAL A 8 -37.14 -15.10 35.53
C VAL A 8 -36.56 -13.97 34.75
N ILE A 9 -35.90 -12.98 35.40
CA ILE A 9 -35.26 -11.85 34.75
C ILE A 9 -33.80 -12.19 34.42
N MET A 10 -33.07 -12.85 35.30
CA MET A 10 -31.65 -13.13 35.13
C MET A 10 -31.37 -14.16 34.01
N ILE A 11 -32.19 -15.20 33.85
CA ILE A 11 -31.97 -16.25 32.85
C ILE A 11 -32.04 -15.68 31.41
N PRO A 12 -33.07 -14.92 31.00
CA PRO A 12 -33.13 -14.32 29.67
C PRO A 12 -31.96 -13.34 29.41
N LEU A 13 -31.55 -12.59 30.42
CA LEU A 13 -30.44 -11.63 30.31
C LEU A 13 -29.09 -12.36 30.11
N LEU A 14 -28.91 -13.48 30.80
CA LEU A 14 -27.73 -14.34 30.68
C LEU A 14 -27.67 -15.02 29.32
N ILE A 15 -28.80 -15.50 28.81
CA ILE A 15 -28.94 -16.07 27.48
C ILE A 15 -28.64 -15.02 26.42
N LEU A 16 -29.22 -13.81 26.54
CA LEU A 16 -28.97 -12.74 25.63
C LEU A 16 -27.49 -12.35 25.58
N GLY A 17 -26.85 -12.22 26.76
CA GLY A 17 -25.42 -11.96 26.87
C GLY A 17 -24.55 -13.01 26.19
N THR A 18 -24.91 -14.29 26.37
CA THR A 18 -24.17 -15.43 25.78
C THR A 18 -24.24 -15.41 24.24
N PHE A 19 -25.34 -14.99 23.65
CA PHE A 19 -25.47 -14.87 22.19
C PHE A 19 -24.87 -13.57 21.63
N LEU A 20 -24.98 -12.46 22.35
CA LEU A 20 -24.47 -11.17 21.87
C LEU A 20 -22.94 -11.07 22.00
N PHE A 21 -22.36 -11.65 23.05
CA PHE A 21 -20.92 -11.56 23.31
C PHE A 21 -20.05 -12.04 22.12
N PRO A 22 -20.29 -13.22 21.51
CA PRO A 22 -19.50 -13.66 20.36
C PRO A 22 -19.61 -12.73 19.14
N ILE A 23 -20.78 -12.11 18.93
CA ILE A 23 -20.99 -11.16 17.82
C ILE A 23 -20.15 -9.91 18.03
N PHE A 24 -20.17 -9.33 19.23
CA PHE A 24 -19.32 -8.18 19.57
C PHE A 24 -17.84 -8.52 19.53
N ALA A 25 -17.45 -9.68 20.07
CA ALA A 25 -16.06 -10.13 20.06
C ALA A 25 -15.53 -10.27 18.63
N ASN A 26 -16.30 -10.87 17.72
CA ASN A 26 -15.92 -10.99 16.30
C ASN A 26 -15.83 -9.64 15.62
N ALA A 27 -16.75 -8.71 15.88
CA ALA A 27 -16.70 -7.36 15.31
C ALA A 27 -15.44 -6.60 15.75
N VAL A 28 -15.10 -6.67 17.02
CA VAL A 28 -13.88 -6.04 17.56
C VAL A 28 -12.62 -6.67 16.98
N MET A 29 -12.56 -8.00 16.91
CA MET A 29 -11.43 -8.72 16.30
C MET A 29 -11.22 -8.35 14.84
N ASN A 30 -12.28 -8.31 14.04
CA ASN A 30 -12.20 -7.94 12.63
C ASN A 30 -11.73 -6.49 12.47
N THR A 31 -12.22 -5.57 13.29
CA THR A 31 -11.76 -4.17 13.27
C THR A 31 -10.28 -4.07 13.60
N TRP A 32 -9.82 -4.83 14.58
CA TRP A 32 -8.41 -4.83 14.99
C TRP A 32 -7.48 -5.42 13.92
N VAL A 33 -7.86 -6.55 13.32
CA VAL A 33 -7.11 -7.16 12.19
C VAL A 33 -7.03 -6.20 11.02
N ASN A 34 -8.16 -5.61 10.60
CA ASN A 34 -8.19 -4.65 9.50
C ASN A 34 -7.30 -3.42 9.77
N SER A 35 -7.32 -2.92 11.00
CA SER A 35 -6.46 -1.79 11.39
C SER A 35 -4.98 -2.14 11.29
N ARG A 36 -4.57 -3.30 11.75
CA ARG A 36 -3.17 -3.78 11.64
C ARG A 36 -2.75 -3.95 10.19
N GLN A 37 -3.59 -4.56 9.36
CA GLN A 37 -3.33 -4.74 7.92
C GLN A 37 -3.19 -3.39 7.22
N THR A 38 -4.07 -2.43 7.52
CA THR A 38 -3.99 -1.08 6.95
C THR A 38 -2.70 -0.36 7.34
N LEU A 39 -2.28 -0.44 8.61
CA LEU A 39 -1.02 0.15 9.07
C LEU A 39 0.19 -0.51 8.39
N ALA A 40 0.19 -1.82 8.23
CA ALA A 40 1.25 -2.52 7.52
C ALA A 40 1.30 -2.13 6.04
N LEU A 41 0.15 -2.01 5.36
CA LEU A 41 0.05 -1.52 3.99
C LEU A 41 0.54 -0.07 3.85
N GLN A 42 0.21 0.81 4.81
CA GLN A 42 0.71 2.19 4.82
C GLN A 42 2.23 2.24 4.91
N ASN A 43 2.82 1.40 5.76
CA ASN A 43 4.28 1.31 5.87
C ASN A 43 4.91 0.82 4.57
N VAL A 44 4.36 -0.22 3.95
CA VAL A 44 4.82 -0.75 2.66
C VAL A 44 4.67 0.29 1.55
N ALA A 45 3.51 0.95 1.45
CA ALA A 45 3.26 1.98 0.45
C ALA A 45 4.22 3.17 0.61
N GLY A 46 4.50 3.58 1.86
CA GLY A 46 5.48 4.61 2.17
C GLY A 46 6.92 4.22 1.77
N GLN A 47 7.33 3.00 2.06
CA GLN A 47 8.66 2.49 1.68
C GLN A 47 8.79 2.36 0.16
N LEU A 48 7.77 1.83 -0.52
CA LEU A 48 7.77 1.70 -1.98
C LEU A 48 7.78 3.09 -2.66
N GLY A 49 6.98 4.02 -2.15
CA GLY A 49 7.00 5.42 -2.60
C GLY A 49 8.34 6.10 -2.39
N SER A 50 8.98 5.87 -1.26
CA SER A 50 10.32 6.38 -0.96
C SER A 50 11.38 5.78 -1.89
N ALA A 51 11.27 4.49 -2.23
CA ALA A 51 12.15 3.82 -3.18
C ALA A 51 12.07 4.46 -4.58
N VAL A 52 10.85 4.70 -5.07
CA VAL A 52 10.62 5.39 -6.35
C VAL A 52 11.23 6.79 -6.32
N GLN A 53 11.01 7.54 -5.24
CA GLN A 53 11.50 8.90 -5.10
C GLN A 53 13.03 8.94 -5.02
N GLN A 54 13.66 8.02 -4.30
CA GLN A 54 15.12 7.93 -4.20
C GLN A 54 15.76 7.59 -5.56
N LEU A 55 15.18 6.64 -6.30
CA LEU A 55 15.64 6.32 -7.66
C LEU A 55 15.54 7.53 -8.59
N TYR A 56 14.42 8.24 -8.55
CA TYR A 56 14.24 9.46 -9.31
C TYR A 56 15.32 10.50 -8.99
N PHE A 57 15.52 10.83 -7.71
CA PHE A 57 16.52 11.83 -7.31
C PHE A 57 17.94 11.40 -7.66
N SER A 58 18.27 10.11 -7.51
CA SER A 58 19.58 9.58 -7.85
C SER A 58 19.88 9.73 -9.34
N LEU A 59 18.90 9.48 -10.21
CA LEU A 59 19.08 9.59 -11.66
C LEU A 59 18.91 11.00 -12.19
N ASN A 60 18.12 11.85 -11.52
CA ASN A 60 17.85 13.22 -11.97
C ASN A 60 19.05 14.18 -11.78
N HIS A 61 20.15 13.68 -11.25
CA HIS A 61 21.37 14.47 -11.12
C HIS A 61 22.07 14.61 -12.48
N ASP A 62 22.56 15.83 -12.80
CA ASP A 62 23.17 16.13 -14.10
C ASP A 62 24.44 15.34 -14.39
N SER A 63 25.18 14.96 -13.35
CA SER A 63 26.40 14.15 -13.47
C SER A 63 26.15 12.67 -13.78
N VAL A 64 24.90 12.20 -13.69
CA VAL A 64 24.57 10.82 -14.00
C VAL A 64 24.27 10.68 -15.49
N PRO A 65 25.04 9.90 -16.23
CA PRO A 65 24.79 9.65 -17.65
C PRO A 65 23.51 8.80 -17.82
N SER A 66 23.08 8.63 -19.08
CA SER A 66 21.99 7.68 -19.39
C SER A 66 22.33 6.27 -18.90
N GLY A 67 21.32 5.58 -18.34
CA GLY A 67 21.50 4.23 -17.80
C GLY A 67 20.25 3.73 -17.09
N THR A 68 20.29 2.46 -16.73
CA THR A 68 19.19 1.79 -16.00
C THR A 68 19.68 1.38 -14.61
N VAL A 69 18.86 1.67 -13.61
CA VAL A 69 19.09 1.28 -12.22
C VAL A 69 17.87 0.53 -11.71
N THR A 70 18.11 -0.62 -11.10
CA THR A 70 17.08 -1.43 -10.46
C THR A 70 17.34 -1.45 -8.95
N TYR A 71 16.29 -1.28 -8.17
CA TYR A 71 16.34 -1.29 -6.72
C TYR A 71 15.27 -2.24 -6.16
N SER A 72 15.70 -3.19 -5.34
CA SER A 72 14.80 -4.05 -4.58
C SER A 72 14.63 -3.46 -3.17
N PRO A 73 13.43 -3.01 -2.81
CA PRO A 73 13.21 -2.28 -1.55
C PRO A 73 13.23 -3.16 -0.30
N GLY A 74 13.48 -4.47 -0.42
CA GLY A 74 13.57 -5.38 0.72
C GLY A 74 12.29 -5.47 1.55
N LEU A 75 11.14 -5.31 0.91
CA LEU A 75 9.83 -5.34 1.56
C LEU A 75 9.45 -6.78 1.96
N PRO A 76 8.68 -6.97 3.05
CA PRO A 76 8.19 -8.28 3.42
C PRO A 76 7.27 -8.82 2.32
N PRO A 77 7.43 -10.09 1.89
CA PRO A 77 6.62 -10.65 0.80
C PRO A 77 5.15 -10.86 1.18
N PHE A 78 4.85 -10.92 2.47
CA PHE A 78 3.50 -11.12 2.98
C PHE A 78 3.21 -10.17 4.14
N ILE A 79 1.97 -9.71 4.21
CA ILE A 79 1.38 -9.07 5.39
C ILE A 79 0.44 -10.10 5.99
N GLU A 80 0.78 -10.57 7.21
CA GLU A 80 0.14 -11.75 7.83
C GLU A 80 0.29 -12.97 6.91
N SER A 81 -0.78 -13.43 6.26
CA SER A 81 -0.77 -14.58 5.34
C SER A 81 -1.06 -14.22 3.88
N SER A 82 -1.25 -12.93 3.59
CA SER A 82 -1.64 -12.44 2.26
C SER A 82 -0.50 -11.68 1.60
N PHE A 83 -0.28 -11.92 0.31
CA PHE A 83 0.59 -11.07 -0.49
C PHE A 83 -0.15 -9.80 -0.93
N TYR A 84 0.59 -8.80 -1.34
CA TYR A 84 0.03 -7.52 -1.79
C TYR A 84 0.54 -7.15 -3.17
N MET A 85 -0.24 -6.33 -3.85
CA MET A 85 0.09 -5.77 -5.15
C MET A 85 0.13 -4.26 -5.06
N GLY A 86 1.11 -3.66 -5.73
CA GLY A 86 1.23 -2.22 -5.92
C GLY A 86 0.96 -1.86 -7.36
N ASP A 87 0.05 -0.93 -7.58
CA ASP A 87 -0.23 -0.29 -8.86
C ASP A 87 0.04 1.21 -8.76
N ALA A 88 0.50 1.81 -9.84
CA ALA A 88 0.78 3.24 -9.85
C ALA A 88 0.31 3.92 -11.13
N THR A 89 -0.20 5.12 -10.96
CA THR A 89 -0.63 5.99 -12.04
C THR A 89 0.04 7.35 -11.93
N LEU A 90 0.61 7.84 -13.06
CA LEU A 90 1.22 9.15 -13.14
C LEU A 90 0.18 10.18 -13.56
N SER A 91 -0.04 11.18 -12.73
CA SER A 91 -0.82 12.36 -13.08
C SER A 91 0.09 13.56 -13.21
N SER A 92 0.10 14.15 -14.42
CA SER A 92 0.75 15.44 -14.66
C SER A 92 -0.29 16.54 -14.53
N SER A 93 0.03 17.64 -13.87
CA SER A 93 -0.82 18.83 -13.95
C SER A 93 -0.80 19.36 -15.38
N ALA A 94 -1.94 19.86 -15.85
CA ALA A 94 -2.30 20.07 -17.25
C ALA A 94 -1.46 21.08 -18.08
N SER A 95 -0.27 21.47 -17.63
CA SER A 95 0.63 22.33 -18.39
C SER A 95 1.93 21.60 -18.71
N PRO A 96 2.21 21.28 -19.98
CA PRO A 96 3.47 20.66 -20.36
C PRO A 96 4.64 21.62 -20.06
N GLY A 97 5.54 21.19 -19.21
CA GLY A 97 6.88 21.78 -19.08
C GLY A 97 7.25 22.51 -17.81
N SER A 98 6.36 22.72 -16.83
CA SER A 98 6.70 23.44 -15.60
C SER A 98 6.10 22.96 -14.29
N SER A 99 5.32 21.90 -14.30
CA SER A 99 4.66 21.42 -13.10
C SER A 99 5.20 20.06 -12.63
N PRO A 100 5.34 19.83 -11.33
CA PRO A 100 5.73 18.53 -10.81
C PRO A 100 4.68 17.48 -11.22
N SER A 101 5.15 16.27 -11.52
CA SER A 101 4.30 15.10 -11.73
C SER A 101 4.05 14.43 -10.39
N PHE A 102 2.84 13.89 -10.23
CA PHE A 102 2.44 13.15 -9.04
C PHE A 102 2.22 11.69 -9.42
N LEU A 103 2.99 10.80 -8.82
CA LEU A 103 2.76 9.37 -8.93
C LEU A 103 1.85 8.93 -7.79
N GLN A 104 0.64 8.52 -8.12
CA GLN A 104 -0.30 7.94 -7.18
C GLN A 104 -0.07 6.43 -7.12
N LEU A 105 0.43 5.96 -6.00
CA LEU A 105 0.73 4.56 -5.75
C LEU A 105 -0.35 3.97 -4.85
N THR A 106 -1.02 2.93 -5.32
CA THR A 106 -2.03 2.18 -4.56
C THR A 106 -1.50 0.78 -4.26
N VAL A 107 -1.45 0.42 -2.99
CA VAL A 107 -1.07 -0.91 -2.53
C VAL A 107 -2.31 -1.60 -1.98
N THR A 108 -2.60 -2.79 -2.50
CA THR A 108 -3.80 -3.58 -2.16
C THR A 108 -3.41 -4.95 -1.63
N LEU A 109 -4.00 -5.36 -0.53
CA LEU A 109 -3.81 -6.69 0.05
C LEU A 109 -4.72 -7.69 -0.66
N VAL A 110 -4.13 -8.70 -1.29
CA VAL A 110 -4.88 -9.68 -2.09
C VAL A 110 -5.73 -10.57 -1.18
N GLY A 111 -6.99 -10.77 -1.60
CA GLY A 111 -7.98 -11.53 -0.82
C GLY A 111 -8.73 -10.71 0.23
N THR A 112 -8.46 -9.40 0.32
CA THR A 112 -9.18 -8.48 1.20
C THR A 112 -9.63 -7.24 0.42
N SER A 113 -10.41 -6.38 1.05
CA SER A 113 -10.76 -5.04 0.51
C SER A 113 -9.80 -3.94 0.98
N ASN A 114 -8.74 -4.30 1.71
CA ASN A 114 -7.82 -3.33 2.28
C ASN A 114 -6.86 -2.81 1.21
N SER A 115 -6.89 -1.51 0.97
CA SER A 115 -5.98 -0.81 0.07
C SER A 115 -5.54 0.51 0.69
N VAL A 116 -4.35 0.94 0.33
CA VAL A 116 -3.77 2.21 0.77
C VAL A 116 -3.17 2.91 -0.44
N THR A 117 -3.45 4.20 -0.56
CA THR A 117 -2.90 5.04 -1.61
C THR A 117 -1.94 6.05 -1.01
N THR A 118 -0.77 6.21 -1.61
CA THR A 118 0.19 7.25 -1.29
C THR A 118 0.56 8.04 -2.55
N THR A 119 0.99 9.27 -2.38
CA THR A 119 1.39 10.14 -3.49
C THR A 119 2.87 10.45 -3.41
N VAL A 120 3.58 10.23 -4.50
CA VAL A 120 5.00 10.54 -4.64
C VAL A 120 5.16 11.72 -5.58
N ILE A 121 5.87 12.75 -5.14
CA ILE A 121 6.13 13.94 -5.94
C ILE A 121 7.41 13.70 -6.75
N LEU A 122 7.29 13.85 -8.07
CA LEU A 122 8.36 13.68 -9.04
C LEU A 122 8.47 14.95 -9.90
N GLY A 123 9.54 15.08 -10.67
CA GLY A 123 9.69 16.20 -11.60
C GLY A 123 8.87 16.06 -12.88
N SER A 124 8.98 17.06 -13.75
CA SER A 124 8.25 17.08 -15.03
C SER A 124 8.85 16.16 -16.11
N ASN A 125 10.08 15.67 -15.89
CA ASN A 125 10.82 14.83 -16.84
C ASN A 125 10.62 13.32 -16.60
N VAL A 126 9.52 12.93 -15.94
CA VAL A 126 9.23 11.53 -15.60
C VAL A 126 8.16 10.97 -16.50
N LEU A 127 8.37 9.73 -16.93
CA LEU A 127 7.39 8.85 -17.55
C LEU A 127 7.15 7.64 -16.66
N TRP A 128 5.93 7.16 -16.62
CA TRP A 128 5.58 5.93 -15.93
C TRP A 128 5.13 4.88 -16.93
N GLN A 129 5.76 3.72 -16.90
CA GLN A 129 5.30 2.56 -17.64
C GLN A 129 4.31 1.78 -16.78
N PRO A 130 3.07 1.57 -17.23
CA PRO A 130 2.09 0.78 -16.48
C PRO A 130 2.64 -0.61 -16.14
N SER A 131 2.72 -0.91 -14.87
CA SER A 131 3.32 -2.12 -14.33
C SER A 131 2.79 -2.38 -12.92
N ILE A 132 2.82 -3.63 -12.48
CA ILE A 132 2.32 -4.05 -11.17
C ILE A 132 3.50 -4.58 -10.36
N PHE A 133 3.61 -4.10 -9.13
CA PHE A 133 4.52 -4.66 -8.13
C PHE A 133 3.83 -5.85 -7.44
N MET A 134 4.45 -7.01 -7.45
CA MET A 134 3.95 -8.20 -6.77
C MET A 134 4.90 -8.58 -5.63
N SER A 135 4.43 -8.50 -4.40
CA SER A 135 5.28 -8.71 -3.21
C SER A 135 5.84 -10.12 -3.06
N ASN A 136 5.17 -11.11 -3.63
CA ASN A 136 5.59 -12.52 -3.60
C ASN A 136 6.46 -12.93 -4.80
N SER A 137 6.76 -11.99 -5.70
CA SER A 137 7.69 -12.24 -6.81
C SER A 137 9.14 -12.21 -6.32
N THR A 138 9.96 -13.12 -6.85
CA THR A 138 11.42 -13.11 -6.62
C THR A 138 12.10 -11.89 -7.24
N ASP A 139 11.46 -11.30 -8.25
CA ASP A 139 11.98 -10.18 -9.02
C ASP A 139 11.32 -8.84 -8.64
N ALA A 140 10.64 -8.83 -7.47
CA ALA A 140 9.97 -7.63 -6.97
C ALA A 140 10.96 -6.47 -6.79
N CYS A 141 10.89 -5.49 -7.70
CA CYS A 141 11.82 -4.37 -7.73
C CYS A 141 11.17 -3.12 -8.32
N VAL A 142 11.84 -1.99 -8.16
CA VAL A 142 11.55 -0.73 -8.86
C VAL A 142 12.71 -0.47 -9.82
N THR A 143 12.41 -0.22 -11.07
CA THR A 143 13.42 0.07 -12.07
C THR A 143 13.22 1.47 -12.62
N ALA A 144 14.32 2.16 -12.82
CA ALA A 144 14.36 3.49 -13.41
C ALA A 144 15.41 3.53 -14.52
N GLN A 145 15.05 4.12 -15.64
CA GLN A 145 15.94 4.33 -16.79
C GLN A 145 16.00 5.81 -17.14
N LYS A 146 17.22 6.37 -17.14
CA LYS A 146 17.47 7.73 -17.65
C LYS A 146 17.89 7.66 -19.10
N PHE A 147 17.20 8.41 -19.95
CA PHE A 147 17.55 8.57 -21.35
C PHE A 147 18.53 9.74 -21.54
N SER A 148 19.19 9.79 -22.71
CA SER A 148 20.15 10.86 -23.07
C SER A 148 19.51 12.25 -23.16
N ASN A 149 18.19 12.34 -23.34
CA ASN A 149 17.44 13.59 -23.33
C ASN A 149 17.04 14.08 -21.92
N GLY A 150 17.49 13.37 -20.86
CA GLY A 150 17.18 13.69 -19.47
C GLY A 150 15.83 13.16 -18.97
N THR A 151 15.04 12.51 -19.80
CA THR A 151 13.76 11.87 -19.37
C THR A 151 14.06 10.61 -18.55
N ILE A 152 13.28 10.40 -17.50
CA ILE A 152 13.40 9.24 -16.61
C ILE A 152 12.13 8.40 -16.74
N LEU A 153 12.27 7.15 -17.17
CA LEU A 153 11.21 6.16 -17.22
C LEU A 153 11.27 5.30 -15.97
N LEU A 154 10.14 5.14 -15.29
CA LEU A 154 10.00 4.34 -14.08
C LEU A 154 8.98 3.22 -14.30
N TRP A 155 9.23 2.04 -13.73
CA TRP A 155 8.28 0.92 -13.72
C TRP A 155 8.57 -0.03 -12.57
N PHE A 156 7.61 -0.89 -12.26
CA PHE A 156 7.80 -2.02 -11.37
C PHE A 156 8.25 -3.25 -12.16
N GLY A 157 9.20 -4.00 -11.61
CA GLY A 157 9.55 -5.35 -12.02
C GLY A 157 8.91 -6.37 -11.06
N GLY A 158 8.38 -7.47 -11.59
CA GLY A 158 7.77 -8.52 -10.77
C GLY A 158 7.04 -9.55 -11.60
#